data_87a01bf5fb477eab3c1aac554e540b04
#
_entry.id   87a01bf5fb477eab3c1aac554e540b04
#
_cell.length_a   1.000
_cell.length_b   1.000
_cell.length_c   1.000
_cell.angle_alpha   90.00
_cell.angle_beta   90.00
_cell.angle_gamma   90.00
#
_symmetry.space_group_name_H-M   'P 1'
#
loop_
_entity.id
_entity.type
_entity.pdbx_description
1 polymer ?
#
loop_
_entity_poly.entity_id
_entity_poly.type
_entity_poly.pdbx_seq_one_letter_code
_entity_poly.pdbx_strand_id
1 'polypeptide(L)'
;MDRKRKVKWLGVGGAAVVRALSLTWRIRDNGLPPLQASILGILHGCTLLPMVRMRKHQVIALVSHHADGEIMAQALHRMGYETVRGSSTRGAPDATLQLLRNDDGRGAWVLAPDGPRGPRGSVKPGLIRLASASRRCLVPVAAVASPAKQFNSWDKFLLPMPFARVAVHYGEPMVVQKRVQKVDVEPLRLEFEERLATAEKAANEALANW
;
A
#
# COMPACT_ATOMS: atom_id res chain seq x y z
N MET A 1 28.54 -2.83 15.44
CA MET A 1 27.16 -3.38 15.45
C MET A 1 26.86 -3.88 14.05
N ASP A 2 26.52 -5.16 13.90
CA ASP A 2 26.27 -5.80 12.62
C ASP A 2 25.13 -5.07 11.87
N ARG A 3 25.30 -4.91 10.54
CA ARG A 3 24.33 -4.24 9.63
C ARG A 3 22.90 -4.79 9.81
N LYS A 4 22.76 -6.11 9.99
CA LYS A 4 21.46 -6.77 10.24
C LYS A 4 20.83 -6.33 11.56
N ARG A 5 21.63 -6.20 12.61
CA ARG A 5 21.14 -5.69 13.91
C ARG A 5 20.70 -4.24 13.83
N LYS A 6 21.45 -3.38 13.13
CA LYS A 6 21.08 -1.97 12.91
C LYS A 6 19.76 -1.83 12.18
N VAL A 7 19.56 -2.59 11.08
CA VAL A 7 18.28 -2.61 10.31
C VAL A 7 17.12 -3.06 11.20
N LYS A 8 17.30 -4.11 11.99
CA LYS A 8 16.27 -4.60 12.91
C LYS A 8 15.87 -3.55 13.95
N TRP A 9 16.86 -2.88 14.57
CA TRP A 9 16.57 -1.84 15.56
C TRP A 9 15.92 -0.61 14.97
N LEU A 10 16.30 -0.20 13.75
CA LEU A 10 15.65 0.91 13.04
C LEU A 10 14.18 0.58 12.71
N GLY A 11 13.89 -0.64 12.26
CA GLY A 11 12.51 -1.08 12.02
C GLY A 11 11.67 -1.11 13.29
N VAL A 12 12.23 -1.61 14.38
CA VAL A 12 11.57 -1.67 15.69
C VAL A 12 11.30 -0.27 16.26
N GLY A 13 12.33 0.58 16.26
CA GLY A 13 12.21 1.96 16.75
C GLY A 13 11.24 2.78 15.90
N GLY A 14 11.34 2.66 14.58
CA GLY A 14 10.42 3.31 13.64
C GLY A 14 8.96 2.88 13.87
N ALA A 15 8.71 1.58 14.03
CA ALA A 15 7.38 1.07 14.32
C ALA A 15 6.82 1.62 15.67
N ALA A 16 7.66 1.69 16.69
CA ALA A 16 7.25 2.23 17.99
C ALA A 16 6.90 3.73 17.89
N VAL A 17 7.72 4.50 17.17
CA VAL A 17 7.45 5.93 16.92
C VAL A 17 6.16 6.13 16.13
N VAL A 18 5.98 5.39 15.03
CA VAL A 18 4.75 5.45 14.24
C VAL A 18 3.53 5.06 15.06
N ARG A 19 3.64 4.02 15.89
CA ARG A 19 2.56 3.60 16.80
C ARG A 19 2.20 4.69 17.79
N ALA A 20 3.20 5.32 18.44
CA ALA A 20 2.98 6.41 19.38
C ALA A 20 2.33 7.63 18.69
N LEU A 21 2.86 8.05 17.54
CA LEU A 21 2.28 9.13 16.73
C LEU A 21 0.85 8.82 16.32
N SER A 22 0.60 7.59 15.85
CA SER A 22 -0.71 7.17 15.37
C SER A 22 -1.82 7.20 16.43
N LEU A 23 -1.47 7.14 17.71
CA LEU A 23 -2.42 7.30 18.80
C LEU A 23 -2.97 8.74 18.92
N THR A 24 -2.24 9.70 18.38
CA THR A 24 -2.64 11.12 18.37
C THR A 24 -3.44 11.50 17.13
N TRP A 25 -3.42 10.67 16.07
CA TRP A 25 -4.05 11.00 14.80
C TRP A 25 -5.57 10.80 14.86
N ARG A 26 -6.28 11.74 14.27
CA ARG A 26 -7.72 11.63 14.04
C ARG A 26 -7.91 11.10 12.62
N ILE A 27 -8.30 9.83 12.50
CA ILE A 27 -8.44 9.16 11.20
C ILE A 27 -9.92 9.05 10.86
N ARG A 28 -10.31 9.57 9.70
CA ARG A 28 -11.61 9.35 9.06
C ARG A 28 -11.42 8.61 7.75
N ASP A 29 -12.35 7.74 7.42
CA ASP A 29 -12.42 7.06 6.13
C ASP A 29 -13.86 6.99 5.62
N ASN A 30 -14.03 6.66 4.35
CA ASN A 30 -15.32 6.46 3.71
C ASN A 30 -15.88 5.03 3.90
N GLY A 31 -15.37 4.28 4.85
CA GLY A 31 -15.69 2.86 5.07
C GLY A 31 -14.70 1.92 4.38
N LEU A 32 -14.32 0.85 5.08
CA LEU A 32 -13.44 -0.17 4.52
C LEU A 32 -14.14 -0.92 3.39
N PRO A 33 -13.46 -1.14 2.24
CA PRO A 33 -13.99 -1.99 1.20
C PRO A 33 -14.05 -3.45 1.68
N PRO A 34 -14.74 -4.33 0.97
CA PRO A 34 -14.61 -5.77 1.19
C PRO A 34 -13.14 -6.16 1.08
N LEU A 35 -12.52 -6.54 2.21
CA LEU A 35 -11.10 -6.91 2.23
C LEU A 35 -10.86 -8.31 1.64
N GLN A 36 -11.87 -9.16 1.67
CA GLN A 36 -11.80 -10.48 1.06
C GLN A 36 -11.62 -10.36 -0.46
N ALA A 37 -10.72 -11.16 -0.99
CA ALA A 37 -10.41 -11.19 -2.43
C ALA A 37 -10.08 -9.82 -3.05
N SER A 38 -9.48 -8.90 -2.29
CA SER A 38 -9.08 -7.57 -2.76
C SER A 38 -7.57 -7.38 -2.80
N ILE A 39 -7.12 -6.56 -3.73
CA ILE A 39 -5.77 -6.00 -3.79
C ILE A 39 -5.90 -4.48 -3.60
N LEU A 40 -5.37 -3.98 -2.52
CA LEU A 40 -5.37 -2.55 -2.22
C LEU A 40 -4.12 -1.91 -2.84
N GLY A 41 -4.33 -1.08 -3.85
CA GLY A 41 -3.27 -0.31 -4.49
C GLY A 41 -3.07 1.02 -3.77
N ILE A 42 -1.96 1.18 -3.07
CA ILE A 42 -1.64 2.37 -2.27
C ILE A 42 -0.32 2.94 -2.77
N LEU A 43 -0.29 4.19 -3.22
CA LEU A 43 0.96 4.84 -3.65
C LEU A 43 1.99 4.84 -2.51
N HIS A 44 3.27 4.62 -2.83
CA HIS A 44 4.35 4.50 -1.83
C HIS A 44 4.33 5.63 -0.80
N GLY A 45 4.19 6.86 -1.26
CA GLY A 45 4.27 8.04 -0.40
C GLY A 45 3.20 8.15 0.67
N CYS A 46 2.07 7.46 0.52
CA CYS A 46 0.98 7.51 1.51
C CYS A 46 0.66 6.15 2.16
N THR A 47 1.48 5.12 1.93
CA THR A 47 1.23 3.75 2.44
C THR A 47 1.07 3.69 3.96
N LEU A 48 1.79 4.52 4.69
CA LEU A 48 1.78 4.53 6.16
C LEU A 48 0.37 4.69 6.75
N LEU A 49 -0.44 5.61 6.19
CA LEU A 49 -1.71 6.01 6.78
C LEU A 49 -2.79 4.91 6.70
N PRO A 50 -3.07 4.34 5.50
CA PRO A 50 -3.99 3.22 5.40
C PRO A 50 -3.51 2.00 6.20
N MET A 51 -2.20 1.75 6.26
CA MET A 51 -1.66 0.65 7.05
C MET A 51 -1.91 0.82 8.54
N VAL A 52 -1.81 2.03 9.09
CA VAL A 52 -2.19 2.27 10.50
C VAL A 52 -3.69 2.00 10.71
N ARG A 53 -4.54 2.37 9.77
CA ARG A 53 -6.00 2.18 9.86
C ARG A 53 -6.40 0.70 9.81
N MET A 54 -5.71 -0.10 8.97
CA MET A 54 -6.06 -1.50 8.73
C MET A 54 -5.37 -2.51 9.67
N ARG A 55 -4.60 -2.06 10.66
CA ARG A 55 -3.76 -2.93 11.53
C ARG A 55 -4.49 -4.05 12.28
N LYS A 56 -5.83 -4.01 12.34
CA LYS A 56 -6.66 -5.03 12.99
C LYS A 56 -7.30 -6.01 11.99
N HIS A 57 -6.98 -5.88 10.72
CA HIS A 57 -7.55 -6.68 9.65
C HIS A 57 -6.52 -7.65 9.08
N GLN A 58 -6.99 -8.73 8.50
CA GLN A 58 -6.13 -9.68 7.79
C GLN A 58 -5.65 -9.04 6.48
N VAL A 59 -4.39 -8.64 6.48
CA VAL A 59 -3.76 -7.97 5.34
C VAL A 59 -2.36 -8.51 5.14
N ILE A 60 -2.04 -8.87 3.92
CA ILE A 60 -0.71 -9.31 3.49
C ILE A 60 -0.07 -8.19 2.68
N ALA A 61 1.06 -7.68 3.12
CA ALA A 61 1.79 -6.63 2.41
C ALA A 61 2.94 -7.21 1.57
N LEU A 62 2.99 -6.82 0.29
CA LEU A 62 4.12 -7.15 -0.56
C LEU A 62 5.24 -6.14 -0.33
N VAL A 63 6.40 -6.62 0.12
CA VAL A 63 7.54 -5.79 0.51
C VAL A 63 8.79 -6.18 -0.26
N SER A 64 9.55 -5.17 -0.71
CA SER A 64 10.79 -5.36 -1.46
C SER A 64 11.87 -6.12 -0.66
N HIS A 65 12.75 -6.85 -1.37
CA HIS A 65 13.94 -7.50 -0.81
C HIS A 65 15.08 -6.52 -0.47
N HIS A 66 14.99 -5.24 -0.87
CA HIS A 66 16.02 -4.26 -0.56
C HIS A 66 16.08 -3.92 0.94
N ALA A 67 17.17 -3.28 1.37
CA ALA A 67 17.40 -2.95 2.79
C ALA A 67 16.25 -2.13 3.41
N ASP A 68 15.70 -1.17 2.66
CA ASP A 68 14.55 -0.37 3.10
C ASP A 68 13.29 -1.21 3.26
N GLY A 69 13.10 -2.20 2.36
CA GLY A 69 12.03 -3.17 2.48
C GLY A 69 12.18 -4.08 3.70
N GLU A 70 13.42 -4.39 4.14
CA GLU A 70 13.64 -5.14 5.38
C GLU A 70 13.21 -4.33 6.61
N ILE A 71 13.54 -3.03 6.65
CA ILE A 71 13.08 -2.14 7.72
C ILE A 71 11.55 -2.08 7.74
N MET A 72 10.94 -1.93 6.57
CA MET A 72 9.48 -1.88 6.42
C MET A 72 8.83 -3.20 6.86
N ALA A 73 9.36 -4.35 6.45
CA ALA A 73 8.82 -5.64 6.86
C ALA A 73 8.87 -5.82 8.39
N GLN A 74 9.97 -5.44 9.03
CA GLN A 74 10.08 -5.50 10.50
C GLN A 74 9.05 -4.57 11.19
N ALA A 75 8.82 -3.38 10.62
CA ALA A 75 7.80 -2.46 11.12
C ALA A 75 6.38 -3.04 10.95
N LEU A 76 6.07 -3.59 9.78
CA LEU A 76 4.77 -4.19 9.48
C LEU A 76 4.48 -5.40 10.37
N HIS A 77 5.45 -6.29 10.57
CA HIS A 77 5.32 -7.42 11.49
C HIS A 77 4.98 -6.97 12.92
N ARG A 78 5.61 -5.87 13.38
CA ARG A 78 5.30 -5.28 14.70
C ARG A 78 3.91 -4.65 14.78
N MET A 79 3.35 -4.27 13.65
CA MET A 79 1.98 -3.77 13.55
C MET A 79 0.94 -4.89 13.36
N GLY A 80 1.39 -6.16 13.28
CA GLY A 80 0.54 -7.34 13.13
C GLY A 80 0.25 -7.74 11.67
N TYR A 81 1.04 -7.24 10.72
CA TYR A 81 0.89 -7.59 9.32
C TYR A 81 1.71 -8.80 8.92
N GLU A 82 1.18 -9.62 8.04
CA GLU A 82 1.94 -10.59 7.28
C GLU A 82 2.61 -9.93 6.08
N THR A 83 3.82 -10.39 5.72
CA THR A 83 4.54 -9.85 4.57
C THR A 83 5.01 -10.95 3.64
N VAL A 84 4.84 -10.74 2.35
CA VAL A 84 5.47 -11.51 1.29
C VAL A 84 6.59 -10.69 0.68
N ARG A 85 7.74 -11.33 0.45
CA ARG A 85 8.95 -10.66 -0.03
C ARG A 85 9.06 -10.75 -1.54
N GLY A 86 9.17 -9.61 -2.19
CA GLY A 86 9.37 -9.50 -3.64
C GLY A 86 9.31 -8.06 -4.13
N SER A 87 9.75 -7.84 -5.35
CA SER A 87 9.63 -6.53 -5.99
C SER A 87 9.49 -6.68 -7.51
N SER A 88 8.99 -5.64 -8.18
CA SER A 88 8.83 -5.62 -9.64
C SER A 88 10.13 -5.82 -10.44
N THR A 89 11.30 -5.80 -9.80
CA THR A 89 12.60 -5.90 -10.46
C THR A 89 13.37 -7.18 -10.14
N ARG A 90 13.19 -7.75 -8.95
CA ARG A 90 13.82 -9.02 -8.54
C ARG A 90 12.85 -9.80 -7.67
N GLY A 91 12.63 -11.07 -8.04
CA GLY A 91 11.73 -11.95 -7.28
C GLY A 91 10.24 -11.64 -7.45
N ALA A 92 9.83 -10.81 -8.43
CA ALA A 92 8.42 -10.56 -8.71
C ALA A 92 7.67 -11.84 -9.09
N PRO A 93 8.19 -12.74 -9.95
CA PRO A 93 7.54 -14.00 -10.24
C PRO A 93 7.38 -14.87 -8.97
N ASP A 94 8.43 -14.96 -8.15
CA ASP A 94 8.43 -15.78 -6.94
C ASP A 94 7.44 -15.24 -5.90
N ALA A 95 7.42 -13.92 -5.69
CA ALA A 95 6.46 -13.28 -4.78
C ALA A 95 5.03 -13.41 -5.28
N THR A 96 4.80 -13.25 -6.59
CA THR A 96 3.49 -13.47 -7.21
C THR A 96 3.04 -14.91 -7.02
N LEU A 97 3.92 -15.89 -7.28
CA LEU A 97 3.64 -17.30 -7.07
C LEU A 97 3.39 -17.61 -5.59
N GLN A 98 4.14 -17.04 -4.68
CA GLN A 98 3.93 -17.20 -3.24
C GLN A 98 2.57 -16.65 -2.80
N LEU A 99 2.19 -15.45 -3.25
CA LEU A 99 0.86 -14.91 -2.99
C LEU A 99 -0.24 -15.81 -3.55
N LEU A 100 -0.10 -16.28 -4.79
CA LEU A 100 -1.11 -17.13 -5.44
C LEU A 100 -1.22 -18.51 -4.81
N ARG A 101 -0.10 -19.13 -4.39
CA ARG A 101 -0.09 -20.44 -3.74
C ARG A 101 -0.68 -20.44 -2.35
N ASN A 102 -0.50 -19.34 -1.61
CA ASN A 102 -0.96 -19.17 -0.24
C ASN A 102 -2.30 -18.41 -0.18
N ASP A 103 -2.94 -18.20 -1.33
CA ASP A 103 -4.20 -17.48 -1.39
C ASP A 103 -5.35 -18.38 -0.90
N ASP A 104 -5.83 -18.10 0.29
CA ASP A 104 -7.00 -18.74 0.89
C ASP A 104 -8.30 -17.92 0.66
N GLY A 105 -8.24 -16.88 -0.15
CA GLY A 105 -9.34 -15.94 -0.42
C GLY A 105 -9.65 -15.00 0.75
N ARG A 106 -9.00 -15.19 1.90
CA ARG A 106 -9.20 -14.33 3.08
C ARG A 106 -8.26 -13.14 3.04
N GLY A 107 -8.69 -12.05 3.64
CA GLY A 107 -7.90 -10.83 3.76
C GLY A 107 -7.61 -10.12 2.44
N ALA A 108 -6.97 -8.98 2.55
CA ALA A 108 -6.54 -8.17 1.41
C ALA A 108 -5.04 -8.29 1.19
N TRP A 109 -4.62 -8.11 -0.06
CA TRP A 109 -3.21 -7.86 -0.37
C TRP A 109 -2.97 -6.36 -0.51
N VAL A 110 -1.87 -5.87 0.02
CA VAL A 110 -1.46 -4.46 -0.14
C VAL A 110 -0.20 -4.40 -0.98
N LEU A 111 -0.29 -3.61 -2.04
CA LEU A 111 0.83 -3.35 -2.94
C LEU A 111 0.94 -1.87 -3.25
N ALA A 112 2.18 -1.41 -3.46
CA ALA A 112 2.43 -0.09 -4.02
C ALA A 112 2.51 -0.18 -5.54
N PRO A 113 1.49 0.32 -6.27
CA PRO A 113 1.36 0.16 -7.71
C PRO A 113 2.45 0.87 -8.51
N ASP A 114 2.98 1.97 -7.99
CA ASP A 114 4.05 2.77 -8.59
C ASP A 114 5.44 2.10 -8.51
N GLY A 115 5.55 1.02 -7.74
CA GLY A 115 6.78 0.26 -7.59
C GLY A 115 7.90 1.04 -6.86
N PRO A 116 9.02 0.39 -6.52
CA PRO A 116 10.05 0.98 -5.64
C PRO A 116 10.90 2.08 -6.30
N ARG A 117 10.74 2.31 -7.59
CA ARG A 117 11.52 3.30 -8.36
C ARG A 117 10.65 4.38 -8.98
N GLY A 118 9.34 4.32 -8.79
CA GLY A 118 8.40 5.27 -9.39
C GLY A 118 8.36 5.23 -10.93
N PRO A 119 7.98 6.34 -11.54
CA PRO A 119 7.56 7.59 -10.90
C PRO A 119 6.25 7.45 -10.13
N ARG A 120 6.03 8.36 -9.16
CA ARG A 120 4.82 8.39 -8.35
C ARG A 120 3.57 8.47 -9.23
N GLY A 121 2.57 7.66 -8.91
CA GLY A 121 1.31 7.59 -9.65
C GLY A 121 1.35 6.70 -10.89
N SER A 122 2.54 6.26 -11.34
CA SER A 122 2.65 5.38 -12.51
C SER A 122 2.50 3.90 -12.12
N VAL A 123 1.36 3.34 -12.42
CA VAL A 123 1.02 1.94 -12.11
C VAL A 123 1.86 0.97 -12.94
N LYS A 124 2.45 -0.02 -12.31
CA LYS A 124 3.24 -1.05 -13.00
C LYS A 124 2.34 -2.16 -13.56
N PRO A 125 2.60 -2.64 -14.78
CA PRO A 125 1.80 -3.69 -15.43
C PRO A 125 1.63 -4.96 -14.61
N GLY A 126 2.57 -5.22 -13.68
CA GLY A 126 2.54 -6.37 -12.77
C GLY A 126 1.31 -6.42 -11.87
N LEU A 127 0.77 -5.27 -11.49
CA LEU A 127 -0.44 -5.19 -10.67
C LEU A 127 -1.65 -5.75 -11.42
N ILE A 128 -1.85 -5.35 -12.67
CA ILE A 128 -2.97 -5.82 -13.51
C ILE A 128 -2.87 -7.33 -13.74
N ARG A 129 -1.66 -7.82 -14.04
CA ARG A 129 -1.41 -9.26 -14.22
C ARG A 129 -1.66 -10.05 -12.94
N LEU A 130 -1.26 -9.53 -11.79
CA LEU A 130 -1.51 -10.16 -10.49
C LEU A 130 -3.03 -10.23 -10.21
N ALA A 131 -3.76 -9.14 -10.41
CA ALA A 131 -5.21 -9.10 -10.25
C ALA A 131 -5.91 -10.13 -11.15
N SER A 132 -5.52 -10.18 -12.43
CA SER A 132 -6.05 -11.16 -13.39
C SER A 132 -5.75 -12.61 -12.98
N ALA A 133 -4.54 -12.90 -12.49
CA ALA A 133 -4.14 -14.24 -12.08
C ALA A 133 -4.83 -14.70 -10.80
N SER A 134 -4.97 -13.80 -9.82
CA SER A 134 -5.57 -14.07 -8.51
C SER A 134 -7.09 -13.97 -8.51
N ARG A 135 -7.70 -13.35 -9.50
CA ARG A 135 -9.14 -12.99 -9.55
C ARG A 135 -9.58 -12.04 -8.43
N ARG A 136 -8.62 -11.33 -7.83
CA ARG A 136 -8.88 -10.31 -6.82
C ARG A 136 -9.20 -8.98 -7.49
N CYS A 137 -10.18 -8.24 -6.97
CA CYS A 137 -10.44 -6.89 -7.45
C CYS A 137 -9.34 -5.93 -6.98
N LEU A 138 -9.08 -4.91 -7.79
CA LEU A 138 -8.18 -3.82 -7.45
C LEU A 138 -8.97 -2.69 -6.78
N VAL A 139 -8.55 -2.27 -5.60
CA VAL A 139 -9.14 -1.13 -4.90
C VAL A 139 -8.10 -0.02 -4.84
N PRO A 140 -8.33 1.14 -5.46
CA PRO A 140 -7.44 2.28 -5.32
C PRO A 140 -7.62 2.88 -3.93
N VAL A 141 -6.51 3.11 -3.24
CA VAL A 141 -6.53 3.69 -1.88
C VAL A 141 -5.63 4.91 -1.84
N ALA A 142 -6.18 6.01 -1.38
CA ALA A 142 -5.46 7.24 -1.14
C ALA A 142 -5.57 7.66 0.32
N ALA A 143 -4.56 8.39 0.80
CA ALA A 143 -4.60 8.99 2.12
C ALA A 143 -3.82 10.28 2.14
N VAL A 144 -4.36 11.25 2.86
CA VAL A 144 -3.78 12.58 3.07
C VAL A 144 -3.87 12.96 4.54
N ALA A 145 -3.04 13.91 4.97
CA ALA A 145 -3.03 14.36 6.35
C ALA A 145 -2.67 15.83 6.49
N SER A 146 -3.19 16.48 7.52
CA SER A 146 -2.85 17.85 7.89
C SER A 146 -2.92 18.04 9.42
N PRO A 147 -1.88 18.63 10.05
CA PRO A 147 -0.59 18.98 9.48
C PRO A 147 0.27 17.76 9.20
N ALA A 148 1.08 17.81 8.14
CA ALA A 148 1.97 16.72 7.78
C ALA A 148 3.27 17.23 7.17
N LYS A 149 4.36 16.46 7.35
CA LYS A 149 5.63 16.68 6.66
C LYS A 149 5.67 15.83 5.41
N GLN A 150 5.76 16.48 4.25
CA GLN A 150 6.03 15.81 2.99
C GLN A 150 7.54 15.84 2.72
N PHE A 151 8.12 14.68 2.47
CA PHE A 151 9.54 14.56 2.16
C PHE A 151 9.80 14.86 0.69
N ASN A 152 10.98 15.41 0.39
CA ASN A 152 11.39 15.63 -0.99
C ASN A 152 12.05 14.37 -1.58
N SER A 153 11.31 13.24 -1.54
CA SER A 153 11.64 11.97 -2.16
C SER A 153 10.83 11.79 -3.45
N TRP A 154 11.20 10.80 -4.29
CA TRP A 154 10.49 10.50 -5.53
C TRP A 154 9.01 10.16 -5.31
N ASP A 155 8.69 9.52 -4.17
CA ASP A 155 7.35 9.09 -3.77
C ASP A 155 6.58 10.17 -2.99
N LYS A 156 7.23 11.29 -2.62
CA LYS A 156 6.64 12.35 -1.80
C LYS A 156 6.06 11.81 -0.49
N PHE A 157 6.86 10.99 0.21
CA PHE A 157 6.44 10.34 1.44
C PHE A 157 5.83 11.32 2.44
N LEU A 158 4.66 10.96 2.95
CA LEU A 158 3.85 11.78 3.84
C LEU A 158 3.91 11.25 5.28
N LEU A 159 4.42 12.06 6.19
CA LEU A 159 4.45 11.76 7.62
C LEU A 159 3.53 12.74 8.36
N PRO A 160 2.39 12.28 8.91
CA PRO A 160 1.54 13.15 9.71
C PRO A 160 2.24 13.61 10.97
N MET A 161 2.04 14.87 11.32
CA MET A 161 2.50 15.43 12.60
C MET A 161 1.62 14.92 13.77
N PRO A 162 2.05 15.09 15.02
CA PRO A 162 1.18 14.83 16.17
C PRO A 162 -0.16 15.56 16.03
N PHE A 163 -1.25 14.89 16.41
CA PHE A 163 -2.63 15.39 16.37
C PHE A 163 -3.18 15.70 14.96
N ALA A 164 -2.51 15.22 13.91
CA ALA A 164 -2.96 15.42 12.54
C ALA A 164 -4.36 14.82 12.29
N ARG A 165 -5.10 15.48 11.41
CA ARG A 165 -6.29 14.92 10.76
C ARG A 165 -5.83 14.10 9.58
N VAL A 166 -6.35 12.89 9.44
CA VAL A 166 -5.98 11.94 8.39
C VAL A 166 -7.24 11.49 7.68
N ALA A 167 -7.35 11.78 6.40
CA ALA A 167 -8.42 11.25 5.56
C ALA A 167 -7.89 10.08 4.74
N VAL A 168 -8.57 8.93 4.82
CA VAL A 168 -8.31 7.75 3.99
C VAL A 168 -9.52 7.53 3.10
N HIS A 169 -9.29 7.40 1.80
CA HIS A 169 -10.35 7.14 0.83
C HIS A 169 -10.09 5.82 0.10
N TYR A 170 -11.06 4.95 0.13
CA TYR A 170 -11.13 3.71 -0.64
C TYR A 170 -12.02 3.97 -1.83
N GLY A 171 -11.45 3.94 -3.03
CA GLY A 171 -12.20 4.13 -4.27
C GLY A 171 -12.94 2.87 -4.70
N GLU A 172 -13.70 3.00 -5.79
CA GLU A 172 -14.50 1.90 -6.33
C GLU A 172 -13.62 0.74 -6.80
N PRO A 173 -13.97 -0.51 -6.43
CA PRO A 173 -13.25 -1.69 -6.88
C PRO A 173 -13.27 -1.83 -8.41
N MET A 174 -12.10 -2.17 -8.96
CA MET A 174 -11.94 -2.48 -10.38
C MET A 174 -11.74 -3.98 -10.55
N VAL A 175 -12.63 -4.61 -11.31
CA VAL A 175 -12.55 -6.05 -11.61
C VAL A 175 -11.69 -6.24 -12.86
N VAL A 176 -10.66 -7.08 -12.76
CA VAL A 176 -9.81 -7.46 -13.89
C VAL A 176 -10.19 -8.86 -14.36
N GLN A 177 -10.46 -9.01 -15.66
CA GLN A 177 -10.83 -10.30 -16.23
C GLN A 177 -9.72 -11.34 -16.05
N LYS A 178 -10.14 -12.61 -15.93
CA LYS A 178 -9.20 -13.74 -15.88
C LYS A 178 -8.46 -13.87 -17.21
N ARG A 179 -7.14 -14.09 -17.17
CA ARG A 179 -6.29 -14.26 -18.35
C ARG A 179 -6.30 -13.02 -19.26
N VAL A 180 -6.14 -11.83 -18.65
CA VAL A 180 -5.98 -10.58 -19.40
C VAL A 180 -4.91 -10.73 -20.48
N GLN A 181 -5.24 -10.35 -21.70
CA GLN A 181 -4.29 -10.39 -22.81
C GLN A 181 -3.25 -9.26 -22.67
N LYS A 182 -2.10 -9.42 -23.32
CA LYS A 182 -1.03 -8.42 -23.23
C LYS A 182 -1.48 -7.03 -23.71
N VAL A 183 -2.35 -6.99 -24.73
CA VAL A 183 -2.91 -5.75 -25.31
C VAL A 183 -3.83 -5.01 -24.34
N ASP A 184 -4.53 -5.72 -23.47
CA ASP A 184 -5.50 -5.12 -22.54
C ASP A 184 -4.85 -4.59 -21.26
N VAL A 185 -3.58 -4.95 -20.99
CA VAL A 185 -2.90 -4.56 -19.76
C VAL A 185 -2.71 -3.05 -19.69
N GLU A 186 -2.37 -2.40 -20.80
CA GLU A 186 -2.09 -0.97 -20.81
C GLU A 186 -3.34 -0.12 -20.59
N PRO A 187 -4.47 -0.34 -21.26
CA PRO A 187 -5.72 0.35 -20.95
C PRO A 187 -6.16 0.20 -19.48
N LEU A 188 -6.11 -1.02 -18.95
CA LEU A 188 -6.49 -1.30 -17.56
C LEU A 188 -5.53 -0.63 -16.55
N ARG A 189 -4.25 -0.54 -16.89
CA ARG A 189 -3.25 0.16 -16.09
C ARG A 189 -3.55 1.65 -16.01
N LEU A 190 -3.86 2.28 -17.14
CA LEU A 190 -4.24 3.69 -17.21
C LEU A 190 -5.54 3.96 -16.47
N GLU A 191 -6.55 3.10 -16.63
CA GLU A 191 -7.80 3.19 -15.88
C GLU A 191 -7.53 3.16 -14.36
N PHE A 192 -6.65 2.29 -13.89
CA PHE A 192 -6.35 2.23 -12.46
C PHE A 192 -5.56 3.46 -11.97
N GLU A 193 -4.71 4.08 -12.82
CA GLU A 193 -4.07 5.36 -12.53
C GLU A 193 -5.11 6.48 -12.31
N GLU A 194 -6.11 6.56 -13.18
CA GLU A 194 -7.20 7.54 -13.07
C GLU A 194 -8.03 7.33 -11.79
N ARG A 195 -8.31 6.06 -11.45
CA ARG A 195 -9.01 5.71 -10.21
C ARG A 195 -8.21 6.09 -8.97
N LEU A 196 -6.87 5.92 -8.98
CA LEU A 196 -5.98 6.38 -7.92
C LEU A 196 -6.00 7.91 -7.78
N ALA A 197 -5.94 8.63 -8.89
CA ALA A 197 -6.02 10.10 -8.88
C ALA A 197 -7.37 10.59 -8.34
N THR A 198 -8.46 9.93 -8.74
CA THR A 198 -9.81 10.22 -8.23
C THR A 198 -9.90 9.96 -6.72
N ALA A 199 -9.35 8.86 -6.24
CA ALA A 199 -9.30 8.57 -4.80
C ALA A 199 -8.46 9.60 -4.03
N GLU A 200 -7.34 10.06 -4.60
CA GLU A 200 -6.52 11.11 -3.98
C GLU A 200 -7.26 12.45 -3.91
N LYS A 201 -8.00 12.82 -4.95
CA LYS A 201 -8.86 14.01 -4.95
C LYS A 201 -9.93 13.91 -3.86
N ALA A 202 -10.65 12.78 -3.79
CA ALA A 202 -11.68 12.57 -2.78
C ALA A 202 -11.12 12.58 -1.35
N ALA A 203 -9.92 12.03 -1.11
CA ALA A 203 -9.27 12.12 0.18
C ALA A 203 -8.93 13.57 0.57
N ASN A 204 -8.48 14.40 -0.38
CA ASN A 204 -8.22 15.82 -0.15
C ASN A 204 -9.50 16.60 0.16
N GLU A 205 -10.58 16.35 -0.56
CA GLU A 205 -11.89 16.94 -0.30
C GLU A 205 -12.41 16.55 1.09
N ALA A 206 -12.29 15.28 1.46
CA ALA A 206 -12.66 14.81 2.80
C ALA A 206 -11.82 15.44 3.92
N LEU A 207 -10.55 15.73 3.66
CA LEU A 207 -9.69 16.43 4.61
C LEU A 207 -10.04 17.91 4.73
N ALA A 208 -10.39 18.57 3.62
CA ALA A 208 -10.81 19.97 3.61
C ALA A 208 -12.14 20.20 4.34
N ASN A 209 -13.05 19.24 4.24
CA ASN A 209 -14.39 19.25 4.87
C ASN A 209 -14.40 18.53 6.24
N TRP A 210 -13.32 18.61 6.97
CA TRP A 210 -13.13 17.87 8.22
C TRP A 210 -14.12 18.21 9.32
#